data_a5ed94f93830a506e38f57f2b0d0faea
#
_entry.id   a5ed94f93830a506e38f57f2b0d0faea
#
_cell.length_a   1.000
_cell.length_b   1.000
_cell.length_c   1.000
_cell.angle_alpha   90.00
_cell.angle_beta   90.00
_cell.angle_gamma   90.00
#
_symmetry.space_group_name_H-M   'P 1'
#
loop_
_entity.id
_entity.type
_entity.pdbx_description
1 polymer ?
#
loop_
_entity_poly.entity_id
_entity_poly.type
_entity_poly.pdbx_seq_one_letter_code
_entity_poly.pdbx_strand_id
1 'polypeptide(L)'
;LKAHGTAVGLPSDDDMGNSEVGHNALGSGQVFAQGAKLVSQSIESVKMFTSDAWKEIVSAAKNGGTLHFLGLFSDGNVHSHIDHLKAMIDEAKKEGVSRVRIHILLDGRDVGETSALDYVIPFEAYLDSLRSDDFDVKIASGGGRMKITMDRYEANWHMVELGWKTHVLGEGRMFASAEEAVKTYREETGAIDQDLDPFVIAEDGKPVGTINDGDAVVFFNFRGDRSIEISKAFEAGDDFDKFDRIRTPKVVYAGMLEYDGDLHIPSRYLVAPPEITGTMGEYLCDTGVTQYAISETQKYGHVTYFWNGNRSGKFSEELETCLLYTSDAADE
;
A
#
# COMPACT_ATOMS: atom_id res chain seq x y z
N LEU A 1 -5.50 2.26 -30.01
CA LEU A 1 -4.53 2.11 -28.92
C LEU A 1 -5.07 1.14 -27.87
N LYS A 2 -4.22 0.25 -27.34
CA LYS A 2 -4.56 -0.53 -26.14
C LYS A 2 -4.40 0.38 -24.91
N ALA A 3 -5.40 0.39 -24.03
CA ALA A 3 -5.43 1.22 -22.83
C ALA A 3 -5.36 0.40 -21.52
N HIS A 4 -4.88 -0.84 -21.59
CA HIS A 4 -4.82 -1.78 -20.49
C HIS A 4 -3.56 -2.66 -20.60
N GLY A 5 -3.28 -3.38 -19.55
CA GLY A 5 -2.25 -4.41 -19.49
C GLY A 5 -0.85 -3.89 -19.75
N THR A 6 -0.04 -4.73 -20.35
CA THR A 6 1.36 -4.45 -20.62
C THR A 6 1.58 -3.24 -21.55
N ALA A 7 0.56 -2.88 -22.34
CA ALA A 7 0.60 -1.73 -23.23
C ALA A 7 0.67 -0.38 -22.50
N VAL A 8 0.31 -0.34 -21.24
CA VAL A 8 0.38 0.87 -20.37
C VAL A 8 1.27 0.64 -19.13
N GLY A 9 2.09 -0.41 -19.12
CA GLY A 9 3.10 -0.67 -18.10
C GLY A 9 2.64 -1.53 -16.93
N LEU A 10 1.43 -2.10 -17.00
CA LEU A 10 0.93 -3.04 -16.01
C LEU A 10 1.55 -4.43 -16.17
N PRO A 11 1.52 -5.30 -15.14
CA PRO A 11 2.21 -6.59 -15.15
C PRO A 11 1.74 -7.56 -16.24
N SER A 12 0.44 -7.67 -16.47
CA SER A 12 -0.15 -8.59 -17.43
C SER A 12 -1.19 -7.92 -18.34
N ASP A 13 -1.54 -8.57 -19.47
CA ASP A 13 -2.57 -8.06 -20.38
C ASP A 13 -3.99 -8.17 -19.81
N ASP A 14 -4.19 -8.92 -18.75
CA ASP A 14 -5.47 -9.03 -18.02
C ASP A 14 -5.69 -7.88 -17.04
N ASP A 15 -4.64 -7.12 -16.71
CA ASP A 15 -4.74 -5.99 -15.80
C ASP A 15 -5.49 -4.82 -16.44
N MET A 16 -6.53 -4.36 -15.74
CA MET A 16 -7.32 -3.21 -16.19
C MET A 16 -6.49 -1.92 -16.12
N GLY A 17 -6.45 -1.16 -17.20
CA GLY A 17 -5.84 0.16 -17.23
C GLY A 17 -6.58 1.16 -16.33
N ASN A 18 -5.89 2.24 -15.99
CA ASN A 18 -6.46 3.35 -15.26
C ASN A 18 -6.03 4.70 -15.86
N SER A 19 -6.61 5.77 -15.36
CA SER A 19 -6.37 7.11 -15.90
C SER A 19 -4.91 7.57 -15.76
N GLU A 20 -4.26 7.23 -14.66
CA GLU A 20 -2.86 7.60 -14.41
C GLU A 20 -1.94 6.99 -15.47
N VAL A 21 -1.89 5.66 -15.55
CA VAL A 21 -0.98 4.97 -16.48
C VAL A 21 -1.27 5.31 -17.94
N GLY A 22 -2.55 5.51 -18.29
CA GLY A 22 -2.95 5.89 -19.64
C GLY A 22 -2.50 7.29 -20.03
N HIS A 23 -2.68 8.29 -19.17
CA HIS A 23 -2.28 9.66 -19.43
C HIS A 23 -0.77 9.85 -19.34
N ASN A 24 -0.10 9.15 -18.42
CA ASN A 24 1.37 9.13 -18.38
C ASN A 24 1.96 8.59 -19.69
N ALA A 25 1.41 7.47 -20.20
CA ALA A 25 1.87 6.89 -21.45
C ALA A 25 1.60 7.80 -22.66
N LEU A 26 0.43 8.47 -22.72
CA LEU A 26 0.09 9.42 -23.78
C LEU A 26 0.93 10.68 -23.70
N GLY A 27 1.08 11.25 -22.49
CA GLY A 27 1.79 12.51 -22.28
C GLY A 27 3.29 12.40 -22.51
N SER A 28 3.89 11.25 -22.21
CA SER A 28 5.33 11.02 -22.38
C SER A 28 5.69 10.29 -23.69
N GLY A 29 4.70 9.67 -24.35
CA GLY A 29 4.97 8.79 -25.49
C GLY A 29 5.74 7.51 -25.13
N GLN A 30 5.82 7.17 -23.85
CA GLN A 30 6.57 6.04 -23.29
C GLN A 30 5.69 5.22 -22.34
N VAL A 31 6.07 3.96 -22.13
CA VAL A 31 5.41 3.05 -21.20
C VAL A 31 6.34 2.81 -20.02
N PHE A 32 5.88 3.20 -18.82
CA PHE A 32 6.62 3.02 -17.58
C PHE A 32 6.04 1.84 -16.79
N ALA A 33 6.91 1.12 -16.09
CA ALA A 33 6.45 0.11 -15.14
C ALA A 33 5.70 0.79 -13.99
N GLN A 34 4.52 0.28 -13.67
CA GLN A 34 3.63 0.81 -12.66
C GLN A 34 3.26 -0.28 -11.64
N GLY A 35 2.78 0.14 -10.45
CA GLY A 35 2.23 -0.77 -9.45
C GLY A 35 3.12 -1.99 -9.18
N ALA A 36 2.56 -3.17 -9.26
CA ALA A 36 3.26 -4.42 -8.99
C ALA A 36 4.51 -4.64 -9.84
N LYS A 37 4.48 -4.26 -11.12
CA LYS A 37 5.64 -4.43 -12.01
C LYS A 37 6.81 -3.55 -11.58
N LEU A 38 6.54 -2.32 -11.17
CA LEU A 38 7.56 -1.41 -10.65
C LEU A 38 8.19 -1.98 -9.37
N VAL A 39 7.37 -2.48 -8.45
CA VAL A 39 7.83 -3.11 -7.20
C VAL A 39 8.66 -4.35 -7.49
N SER A 40 8.18 -5.25 -8.36
CA SER A 40 8.92 -6.46 -8.76
C SER A 40 10.29 -6.13 -9.34
N GLN A 41 10.37 -5.16 -10.25
CA GLN A 41 11.64 -4.69 -10.82
C GLN A 41 12.58 -4.10 -9.78
N SER A 42 12.03 -3.38 -8.78
CA SER A 42 12.83 -2.82 -7.69
C SER A 42 13.39 -3.89 -6.76
N ILE A 43 12.64 -4.98 -6.53
CA ILE A 43 13.09 -6.16 -5.79
C ILE A 43 14.18 -6.89 -6.57
N GLU A 44 13.93 -7.25 -7.84
CA GLU A 44 14.85 -7.97 -8.71
C GLU A 44 16.20 -7.25 -8.90
N SER A 45 16.15 -5.91 -9.04
CA SER A 45 17.33 -5.06 -9.15
C SER A 45 17.97 -4.71 -7.81
N VAL A 46 17.43 -5.19 -6.68
CA VAL A 46 17.87 -4.89 -5.31
C VAL A 46 17.74 -3.41 -4.92
N LYS A 47 17.17 -2.56 -5.77
CA LYS A 47 17.03 -1.12 -5.50
C LYS A 47 16.19 -0.85 -4.25
N MET A 48 15.11 -1.60 -4.04
CA MET A 48 14.27 -1.48 -2.84
C MET A 48 15.11 -1.64 -1.58
N PHE A 49 15.95 -2.67 -1.51
CA PHE A 49 16.76 -3.04 -0.34
C PHE A 49 17.99 -2.16 -0.14
N THR A 50 18.34 -1.34 -1.11
CA THR A 50 19.40 -0.33 -0.99
C THR A 50 18.87 1.09 -0.75
N SER A 51 17.55 1.26 -0.72
CA SER A 51 16.91 2.55 -0.44
C SER A 51 17.17 3.01 1.00
N ASP A 52 17.17 4.31 1.22
CA ASP A 52 17.34 4.85 2.56
C ASP A 52 16.17 4.48 3.48
N ALA A 53 14.95 4.45 2.95
CA ALA A 53 13.77 4.01 3.69
C ALA A 53 13.91 2.56 4.20
N TRP A 54 14.35 1.62 3.35
CA TRP A 54 14.59 0.24 3.77
C TRP A 54 15.68 0.14 4.84
N LYS A 55 16.78 0.86 4.69
CA LYS A 55 17.87 0.89 5.68
C LYS A 55 17.41 1.43 7.04
N GLU A 56 16.57 2.49 7.05
CA GLU A 56 15.99 3.03 8.30
C GLU A 56 15.07 1.99 8.96
N ILE A 57 14.21 1.32 8.20
CA ILE A 57 13.32 0.24 8.65
C ILE A 57 14.13 -0.89 9.30
N VAL A 58 15.13 -1.42 8.60
CA VAL A 58 15.99 -2.50 9.11
C VAL A 58 16.77 -2.05 10.33
N SER A 59 17.30 -0.83 10.32
CA SER A 59 18.05 -0.28 11.46
C SER A 59 17.17 -0.21 12.71
N ALA A 60 15.94 0.28 12.63
CA ALA A 60 15.02 0.33 13.76
C ALA A 60 14.74 -1.08 14.31
N ALA A 61 14.44 -2.03 13.43
CA ALA A 61 14.18 -3.42 13.81
C ALA A 61 15.38 -4.09 14.47
N LYS A 62 16.59 -3.82 14.02
CA LYS A 62 17.85 -4.37 14.59
C LYS A 62 18.23 -3.72 15.93
N ASN A 63 17.79 -2.50 16.19
CA ASN A 63 18.08 -1.79 17.44
C ASN A 63 17.11 -2.14 18.59
N GLY A 64 16.48 -3.32 18.54
CA GLY A 64 15.60 -3.85 19.57
C GLY A 64 14.11 -3.71 19.24
N GLY A 65 13.77 -3.13 18.10
CA GLY A 65 12.41 -3.07 17.59
C GLY A 65 11.95 -4.37 16.91
N THR A 66 10.69 -4.38 16.51
CA THR A 66 10.09 -5.42 15.66
C THR A 66 9.82 -4.82 14.29
N LEU A 67 10.05 -5.59 13.23
CA LEU A 67 9.61 -5.22 11.89
C LEU A 67 8.18 -5.74 11.65
N HIS A 68 7.27 -4.83 11.39
CA HIS A 68 5.89 -5.15 11.08
C HIS A 68 5.60 -4.96 9.59
N PHE A 69 4.95 -5.94 8.97
CA PHE A 69 4.38 -5.82 7.63
C PHE A 69 2.85 -5.83 7.74
N LEU A 70 2.20 -4.83 7.18
CA LEU A 70 0.75 -4.71 7.14
C LEU A 70 0.30 -4.53 5.70
N GLY A 71 -0.73 -5.26 5.25
CA GLY A 71 -1.27 -5.08 3.90
C GLY A 71 -2.19 -6.19 3.43
N LEU A 72 -2.70 -6.05 2.22
CA LEU A 72 -3.60 -7.01 1.59
C LEU A 72 -2.85 -8.30 1.26
N PHE A 73 -3.44 -9.42 1.66
CA PHE A 73 -2.77 -10.71 1.67
C PHE A 73 -3.32 -11.65 0.59
N SER A 74 -2.88 -11.47 -0.63
CA SER A 74 -3.21 -12.30 -1.79
C SER A 74 -2.19 -12.10 -2.93
N ASP A 75 -2.38 -12.80 -4.03
CA ASP A 75 -1.70 -12.61 -5.30
C ASP A 75 -2.57 -11.90 -6.35
N GLY A 76 -3.67 -11.28 -5.91
CA GLY A 76 -4.64 -10.61 -6.79
C GLY A 76 -4.09 -9.42 -7.57
N ASN A 77 -2.90 -8.93 -7.19
CA ASN A 77 -2.10 -7.97 -7.94
C ASN A 77 -2.78 -6.61 -8.21
N VAL A 78 -3.79 -6.27 -7.41
CA VAL A 78 -4.51 -4.99 -7.50
C VAL A 78 -3.99 -3.98 -6.49
N HIS A 79 -3.78 -4.38 -5.26
CA HIS A 79 -3.27 -3.54 -4.17
C HIS A 79 -1.90 -3.96 -3.66
N SER A 80 -1.59 -5.25 -3.74
CA SER A 80 -0.39 -5.88 -3.20
C SER A 80 -0.10 -7.20 -3.92
N HIS A 81 1.03 -7.80 -3.61
CA HIS A 81 1.35 -9.17 -4.01
C HIS A 81 2.10 -9.89 -2.89
N ILE A 82 1.67 -11.12 -2.57
CA ILE A 82 2.25 -11.92 -1.49
C ILE A 82 3.74 -12.22 -1.70
N ASP A 83 4.21 -12.33 -2.94
CA ASP A 83 5.62 -12.57 -3.22
C ASP A 83 6.51 -11.37 -2.92
N HIS A 84 5.97 -10.14 -3.00
CA HIS A 84 6.68 -8.95 -2.54
C HIS A 84 6.89 -9.00 -1.03
N LEU A 85 5.87 -9.42 -0.28
CA LEU A 85 5.98 -9.62 1.18
C LEU A 85 7.03 -10.68 1.51
N LYS A 86 7.01 -11.83 0.84
CA LYS A 86 8.02 -12.90 1.05
C LYS A 86 9.43 -12.40 0.79
N ALA A 87 9.65 -11.67 -0.33
CA ALA A 87 10.95 -11.11 -0.66
C ALA A 87 11.48 -10.15 0.43
N MET A 88 10.60 -9.32 1.00
CA MET A 88 10.99 -8.43 2.10
C MET A 88 11.29 -9.19 3.40
N ILE A 89 10.56 -10.27 3.71
CA ILE A 89 10.82 -11.11 4.88
C ILE A 89 12.18 -11.82 4.72
N ASP A 90 12.45 -12.38 3.55
CA ASP A 90 13.71 -13.08 3.26
C ASP A 90 14.91 -12.12 3.37
N GLU A 91 14.79 -10.90 2.83
CA GLU A 91 15.86 -9.92 2.93
C GLU A 91 16.04 -9.41 4.36
N ALA A 92 14.95 -9.18 5.11
CA ALA A 92 15.02 -8.79 6.52
C ALA A 92 15.77 -9.85 7.35
N LYS A 93 15.49 -11.13 7.13
CA LYS A 93 16.23 -12.23 7.77
C LYS A 93 17.70 -12.21 7.40
N LYS A 94 18.02 -12.08 6.12
CA LYS A 94 19.39 -12.02 5.58
C LYS A 94 20.19 -10.85 6.17
N GLU A 95 19.53 -9.71 6.40
CA GLU A 95 20.14 -8.54 7.01
C GLU A 95 20.23 -8.60 8.54
N GLY A 96 19.73 -9.67 9.17
CA GLY A 96 19.86 -9.93 10.59
C GLY A 96 18.79 -9.25 11.46
N VAL A 97 17.61 -8.98 10.92
CA VAL A 97 16.42 -8.64 11.72
C VAL A 97 16.04 -9.88 12.52
N SER A 98 15.82 -9.74 13.83
CA SER A 98 15.53 -10.88 14.70
C SER A 98 14.04 -11.15 14.89
N ARG A 99 13.19 -10.15 14.69
CA ARG A 99 11.74 -10.29 14.90
C ARG A 99 10.92 -9.63 13.82
N VAL A 100 10.01 -10.40 13.21
CA VAL A 100 9.07 -9.94 12.18
C VAL A 100 7.64 -10.32 12.57
N ARG A 101 6.70 -9.41 12.38
CA ARG A 101 5.26 -9.63 12.60
C ARG A 101 4.48 -9.21 11.35
N ILE A 102 3.51 -10.03 10.95
CA ILE A 102 2.72 -9.82 9.76
C ILE A 102 1.25 -9.59 10.15
N HIS A 103 0.66 -8.53 9.64
CA HIS A 103 -0.74 -8.17 9.82
C HIS A 103 -1.44 -8.32 8.48
N ILE A 104 -2.28 -9.34 8.35
CA ILE A 104 -2.87 -9.73 7.07
C ILE A 104 -4.27 -9.16 6.89
N LEU A 105 -4.51 -8.45 5.79
CA LEU A 105 -5.84 -8.05 5.36
C LEU A 105 -6.35 -9.08 4.35
N LEU A 106 -7.42 -9.79 4.71
CA LEU A 106 -7.97 -10.85 3.87
C LEU A 106 -8.68 -10.27 2.67
N ASP A 107 -8.43 -10.82 1.49
CA ASP A 107 -8.91 -10.29 0.23
C ASP A 107 -10.34 -10.78 -0.09
N GLY A 108 -10.53 -11.85 -0.84
CA GLY A 108 -11.84 -12.36 -1.23
C GLY A 108 -12.62 -11.43 -2.19
N ARG A 109 -11.93 -10.48 -2.84
CA ARG A 109 -12.49 -9.57 -3.83
C ARG A 109 -11.70 -9.54 -5.13
N ASP A 110 -10.38 -9.38 -5.03
CA ASP A 110 -9.48 -9.38 -6.18
C ASP A 110 -9.04 -10.82 -6.52
N VAL A 111 -9.36 -11.77 -5.63
CA VAL A 111 -9.22 -13.23 -5.75
C VAL A 111 -10.52 -13.91 -5.34
N GLY A 112 -10.57 -15.24 -5.35
CA GLY A 112 -11.75 -16.01 -4.95
C GLY A 112 -12.29 -15.63 -3.56
N GLU A 113 -13.61 -15.52 -3.42
CA GLU A 113 -14.29 -15.01 -2.23
C GLU A 113 -13.96 -15.77 -0.94
N THR A 114 -13.51 -17.03 -1.06
CA THR A 114 -13.18 -17.92 0.06
C THR A 114 -11.80 -18.56 -0.11
N SER A 115 -10.86 -17.88 -0.79
CA SER A 115 -9.53 -18.40 -1.09
C SER A 115 -8.47 -18.10 -0.01
N ALA A 116 -8.81 -17.41 1.09
CA ALA A 116 -7.83 -16.99 2.09
C ALA A 116 -6.97 -18.14 2.62
N LEU A 117 -7.54 -19.34 2.81
CA LEU A 117 -6.78 -20.50 3.31
C LEU A 117 -5.77 -21.03 2.29
N ASP A 118 -5.98 -20.80 0.99
CA ASP A 118 -5.03 -21.17 -0.06
C ASP A 118 -3.74 -20.33 0.02
N TYR A 119 -3.81 -19.16 0.66
CA TYR A 119 -2.67 -18.31 0.96
C TYR A 119 -2.14 -18.51 2.38
N VAL A 120 -3.03 -18.55 3.37
CA VAL A 120 -2.65 -18.61 4.80
C VAL A 120 -1.89 -19.88 5.13
N ILE A 121 -2.40 -21.06 4.75
CA ILE A 121 -1.78 -22.35 5.10
C ILE A 121 -0.35 -22.48 4.53
N PRO A 122 -0.12 -22.27 3.22
CA PRO A 122 1.23 -22.31 2.70
C PRO A 122 2.16 -21.23 3.26
N PHE A 123 1.60 -20.06 3.61
CA PHE A 123 2.40 -18.98 4.17
C PHE A 123 2.81 -19.26 5.62
N GLU A 124 1.93 -19.80 6.46
CA GLU A 124 2.32 -20.24 7.82
C GLU A 124 3.42 -21.31 7.75
N ALA A 125 3.31 -22.28 6.83
CA ALA A 125 4.36 -23.27 6.61
C ALA A 125 5.68 -22.63 6.13
N TYR A 126 5.62 -21.63 5.25
CA TYR A 126 6.79 -20.85 4.83
C TYR A 126 7.43 -20.12 6.03
N LEU A 127 6.65 -19.44 6.86
CA LEU A 127 7.17 -18.77 8.05
C LEU A 127 7.82 -19.78 9.02
N ASP A 128 7.21 -20.95 9.21
CA ASP A 128 7.77 -22.01 10.04
C ASP A 128 9.13 -22.48 9.53
N SER A 129 9.32 -22.56 8.22
CA SER A 129 10.60 -22.92 7.60
C SER A 129 11.69 -21.87 7.80
N LEU A 130 11.32 -20.62 8.04
CA LEU A 130 12.25 -19.52 8.27
C LEU A 130 12.65 -19.35 9.73
N ARG A 131 11.85 -19.83 10.68
CA ARG A 131 12.09 -19.67 12.12
C ARG A 131 13.37 -20.34 12.56
N SER A 132 14.08 -19.68 13.44
CA SER A 132 15.31 -20.18 14.08
C SER A 132 15.48 -19.50 15.44
N ASP A 133 16.49 -19.85 16.19
CA ASP A 133 16.81 -19.20 17.48
C ASP A 133 17.07 -17.70 17.32
N ASP A 134 17.55 -17.27 16.13
CA ASP A 134 17.87 -15.88 15.83
C ASP A 134 16.80 -15.15 15.02
N PHE A 135 15.72 -15.84 14.60
CA PHE A 135 14.68 -15.25 13.75
C PHE A 135 13.27 -15.71 14.14
N ASP A 136 12.54 -14.82 14.79
CA ASP A 136 11.15 -15.03 15.23
C ASP A 136 10.18 -14.31 14.28
N VAL A 137 9.48 -15.06 13.43
CA VAL A 137 8.56 -14.54 12.43
C VAL A 137 7.18 -15.19 12.57
N LYS A 138 6.11 -14.36 12.67
CA LYS A 138 4.73 -14.84 12.88
C LYS A 138 3.71 -13.91 12.23
N ILE A 139 2.56 -14.47 11.82
CA ILE A 139 1.34 -13.64 11.65
C ILE A 139 0.91 -13.19 13.06
N ALA A 140 0.57 -11.91 13.18
CA ALA A 140 0.22 -11.29 14.45
C ALA A 140 -1.27 -10.93 14.56
N SER A 141 -1.88 -10.52 13.46
CA SER A 141 -3.29 -10.18 13.41
C SER A 141 -3.81 -10.18 11.98
N GLY A 142 -5.11 -10.08 11.83
CA GLY A 142 -5.73 -9.96 10.52
C GLY A 142 -7.21 -9.61 10.58
N GLY A 143 -7.86 -9.63 9.42
CA GLY A 143 -9.29 -9.41 9.23
C GLY A 143 -9.62 -9.06 7.80
N GLY A 144 -10.89 -9.09 7.45
CA GLY A 144 -11.36 -8.79 6.09
C GLY A 144 -11.11 -7.33 5.69
N ARG A 145 -10.64 -7.12 4.46
CA ARG A 145 -10.33 -5.80 3.90
C ARG A 145 -11.51 -4.81 3.89
N MET A 146 -12.74 -5.31 3.99
CA MET A 146 -13.96 -4.50 4.05
C MET A 146 -14.42 -4.24 5.49
N LYS A 147 -13.72 -4.79 6.48
CA LYS A 147 -13.99 -4.59 7.90
C LYS A 147 -12.98 -3.67 8.56
N ILE A 148 -11.70 -3.80 8.20
CA ILE A 148 -10.62 -3.07 8.86
C ILE A 148 -9.65 -2.43 7.87
N THR A 149 -9.05 -1.32 8.28
CA THR A 149 -7.86 -0.68 7.69
C THR A 149 -8.04 -0.06 6.31
N MET A 150 -8.63 -0.77 5.36
CA MET A 150 -8.63 -0.41 3.93
C MET A 150 -9.84 0.47 3.53
N ASP A 151 -10.17 1.50 4.29
CA ASP A 151 -11.08 2.54 3.82
C ASP A 151 -10.47 3.40 2.72
N ARG A 152 -11.28 4.18 2.03
CA ARG A 152 -10.84 5.12 1.00
C ARG A 152 -11.76 6.33 0.92
N TYR A 153 -11.19 7.45 0.52
CA TYR A 153 -11.91 8.73 0.35
C TYR A 153 -12.56 9.25 1.64
N GLU A 154 -12.00 8.85 2.78
CA GLU A 154 -12.48 9.20 4.11
C GLU A 154 -13.98 8.83 4.35
N ALA A 155 -14.43 7.76 3.69
CA ALA A 155 -15.83 7.33 3.73
C ALA A 155 -16.21 6.70 5.07
N ASN A 156 -15.27 5.98 5.71
CA ASN A 156 -15.53 5.27 6.96
C ASN A 156 -14.26 5.09 7.82
N TRP A 157 -13.86 6.15 8.49
CA TRP A 157 -12.70 6.12 9.40
C TRP A 157 -12.81 5.05 10.51
N HIS A 158 -14.02 4.56 10.82
CA HIS A 158 -14.19 3.48 11.79
C HIS A 158 -13.53 2.18 11.34
N MET A 159 -13.43 1.92 10.04
CA MET A 159 -12.64 0.77 9.53
C MET A 159 -11.15 0.92 9.87
N VAL A 160 -10.61 2.13 9.75
CA VAL A 160 -9.20 2.41 10.07
C VAL A 160 -8.98 2.32 11.58
N GLU A 161 -9.93 2.84 12.38
CA GLU A 161 -9.92 2.70 13.84
C GLU A 161 -9.90 1.23 14.29
N LEU A 162 -10.77 0.38 13.71
CA LEU A 162 -10.79 -1.05 14.00
C LEU A 162 -9.46 -1.72 13.63
N GLY A 163 -8.89 -1.36 12.48
CA GLY A 163 -7.56 -1.80 12.08
C GLY A 163 -6.48 -1.36 13.07
N TRP A 164 -6.52 -0.11 13.51
CA TRP A 164 -5.61 0.41 14.52
C TRP A 164 -5.70 -0.38 15.83
N LYS A 165 -6.92 -0.59 16.35
CA LYS A 165 -7.17 -1.41 17.55
C LYS A 165 -6.61 -2.83 17.40
N THR A 166 -6.82 -3.43 16.24
CA THR A 166 -6.38 -4.79 15.97
C THR A 166 -4.86 -4.91 15.84
N HIS A 167 -4.25 -4.09 15.00
CA HIS A 167 -2.83 -4.23 14.65
C HIS A 167 -1.91 -3.55 15.66
N VAL A 168 -2.28 -2.35 16.14
CA VAL A 168 -1.43 -1.56 17.04
C VAL A 168 -1.65 -1.93 18.50
N LEU A 169 -2.92 -2.04 18.90
CA LEU A 169 -3.26 -2.30 20.32
C LEU A 169 -3.37 -3.79 20.65
N GLY A 170 -3.54 -4.66 19.63
CA GLY A 170 -3.75 -6.10 19.84
C GLY A 170 -5.13 -6.41 20.40
N GLU A 171 -6.13 -5.58 20.10
CA GLU A 171 -7.51 -5.77 20.51
C GLU A 171 -8.28 -6.57 19.46
N GLY A 172 -8.93 -7.63 19.88
CA GLY A 172 -9.73 -8.50 19.01
C GLY A 172 -9.88 -9.91 19.60
N ARG A 173 -10.66 -10.73 18.91
CA ARG A 173 -10.79 -12.15 19.28
C ARG A 173 -9.44 -12.84 19.04
N MET A 174 -9.00 -13.58 20.05
CA MET A 174 -7.70 -14.26 20.04
C MET A 174 -7.80 -15.67 19.49
N PHE A 175 -6.82 -16.05 18.66
CA PHE A 175 -6.66 -17.37 18.07
C PHE A 175 -5.19 -17.82 18.14
N ALA A 176 -4.95 -19.12 18.04
CA ALA A 176 -3.60 -19.66 18.02
C ALA A 176 -2.93 -19.51 16.64
N SER A 177 -3.72 -19.46 15.54
CA SER A 177 -3.23 -19.30 14.18
C SER A 177 -4.23 -18.53 13.31
N ALA A 178 -3.77 -17.99 12.18
CA ALA A 178 -4.64 -17.35 11.20
C ALA A 178 -5.54 -18.38 10.50
N GLU A 179 -5.06 -19.60 10.29
CA GLU A 179 -5.85 -20.71 9.78
C GLU A 179 -7.07 -21.00 10.68
N GLU A 180 -6.85 -21.09 12.00
CA GLU A 180 -7.93 -21.29 12.98
C GLU A 180 -8.95 -20.15 12.93
N ALA A 181 -8.49 -18.89 12.89
CA ALA A 181 -9.35 -17.72 12.86
C ALA A 181 -10.26 -17.72 11.63
N VAL A 182 -9.70 -17.93 10.43
CA VAL A 182 -10.46 -17.96 9.18
C VAL A 182 -11.49 -19.10 9.17
N LYS A 183 -11.10 -20.30 9.59
CA LYS A 183 -12.01 -21.46 9.68
C LYS A 183 -13.16 -21.19 10.64
N THR A 184 -12.85 -20.72 11.84
CA THR A 184 -13.85 -20.45 12.87
C THR A 184 -14.85 -19.38 12.43
N TYR A 185 -14.39 -18.27 11.89
CA TYR A 185 -15.30 -17.22 11.43
C TYR A 185 -16.17 -17.66 10.26
N ARG A 186 -15.64 -18.43 9.30
CA ARG A 186 -16.45 -18.99 8.21
C ARG A 186 -17.52 -19.93 8.72
N GLU A 187 -17.20 -20.79 9.68
CA GLU A 187 -18.15 -21.73 10.28
C GLU A 187 -19.26 -21.02 11.06
N GLU A 188 -18.90 -19.96 11.80
CA GLU A 188 -19.84 -19.21 12.63
C GLU A 188 -20.75 -18.27 11.83
N THR A 189 -20.23 -17.64 10.77
CA THR A 189 -20.92 -16.53 10.09
C THR A 189 -21.33 -16.84 8.65
N GLY A 190 -20.65 -17.77 8.00
CA GLY A 190 -20.80 -18.00 6.56
C GLY A 190 -20.27 -16.84 5.69
N ALA A 191 -19.56 -15.87 6.26
CA ALA A 191 -19.06 -14.72 5.56
C ALA A 191 -17.92 -15.07 4.60
N ILE A 192 -17.81 -14.31 3.51
CA ILE A 192 -16.67 -14.36 2.60
C ILE A 192 -15.46 -13.64 3.20
N ASP A 193 -14.28 -13.90 2.71
CA ASP A 193 -13.02 -13.48 3.33
C ASP A 193 -12.90 -11.98 3.56
N GLN A 194 -13.34 -11.17 2.59
CA GLN A 194 -13.27 -9.71 2.72
C GLN A 194 -14.12 -9.15 3.87
N ASP A 195 -15.10 -9.92 4.36
CA ASP A 195 -16.06 -9.51 5.39
C ASP A 195 -15.84 -10.23 6.73
N LEU A 196 -14.74 -11.00 6.88
CA LEU A 196 -14.39 -11.65 8.15
C LEU A 196 -13.98 -10.62 9.20
N ASP A 197 -14.44 -10.83 10.41
CA ASP A 197 -14.13 -9.93 11.54
C ASP A 197 -12.63 -9.93 11.88
N PRO A 198 -12.13 -8.87 12.53
CA PRO A 198 -10.75 -8.78 12.95
C PRO A 198 -10.39 -9.83 13.98
N PHE A 199 -9.14 -10.31 13.93
CA PHE A 199 -8.59 -11.29 14.85
C PHE A 199 -7.15 -10.96 15.23
N VAL A 200 -6.73 -11.50 16.37
CA VAL A 200 -5.38 -11.35 16.91
C VAL A 200 -4.80 -12.73 17.17
N ILE A 201 -3.56 -12.96 16.80
CA ILE A 201 -2.85 -14.18 17.17
C ILE A 201 -2.24 -14.00 18.56
N ALA A 202 -2.50 -14.97 19.43
CA ALA A 202 -2.09 -14.90 20.82
C ALA A 202 -1.41 -16.20 21.28
N GLU A 203 -0.42 -16.06 22.14
CA GLU A 203 0.24 -17.13 22.87
C GLU A 203 0.10 -16.84 24.37
N ASP A 204 -0.29 -17.84 25.14
CA ASP A 204 -0.54 -17.71 26.59
C ASP A 204 -1.50 -16.53 26.94
N GLY A 205 -2.51 -16.31 26.08
CA GLY A 205 -3.50 -15.27 26.27
C GLY A 205 -3.00 -13.84 26.00
N LYS A 206 -1.83 -13.68 25.36
CA LYS A 206 -1.26 -12.37 25.02
C LYS A 206 -1.04 -12.25 23.52
N PRO A 207 -1.38 -11.11 22.89
CA PRO A 207 -1.06 -10.84 21.50
C PRO A 207 0.44 -11.01 21.22
N VAL A 208 0.78 -11.69 20.12
CA VAL A 208 2.18 -11.94 19.75
C VAL A 208 2.87 -10.77 19.07
N GLY A 209 2.14 -9.73 18.65
CA GLY A 209 2.73 -8.67 17.83
C GLY A 209 1.96 -7.36 17.83
N THR A 210 1.77 -6.73 18.99
CA THR A 210 1.36 -5.31 19.05
C THR A 210 2.48 -4.41 18.54
N ILE A 211 2.14 -3.28 17.95
CA ILE A 211 3.11 -2.30 17.44
C ILE A 211 3.48 -1.32 18.56
N ASN A 212 4.74 -1.16 18.85
CA ASN A 212 5.25 -0.40 20.00
C ASN A 212 6.29 0.65 19.60
N ASP A 213 6.68 1.48 20.55
CA ASP A 213 7.75 2.46 20.35
C ASP A 213 9.06 1.78 19.96
N GLY A 214 9.72 2.32 18.93
CA GLY A 214 10.97 1.78 18.40
C GLY A 214 10.79 0.70 17.32
N ASP A 215 9.57 0.26 17.05
CA ASP A 215 9.30 -0.67 15.96
C ASP A 215 9.37 0.01 14.60
N ALA A 216 9.43 -0.81 13.55
CA ALA A 216 9.31 -0.39 12.16
C ALA A 216 8.05 -0.99 11.55
N VAL A 217 7.35 -0.22 10.71
CA VAL A 217 6.12 -0.66 10.05
C VAL A 217 6.21 -0.39 8.55
N VAL A 218 5.98 -1.40 7.75
CA VAL A 218 5.85 -1.30 6.29
C VAL A 218 4.42 -1.63 5.90
N PHE A 219 3.73 -0.67 5.30
CA PHE A 219 2.47 -0.94 4.62
C PHE A 219 2.78 -1.38 3.19
N PHE A 220 2.63 -2.69 2.90
CA PHE A 220 3.17 -3.27 1.68
C PHE A 220 2.23 -3.21 0.46
N ASN A 221 1.08 -2.54 0.56
CA ASN A 221 0.26 -2.23 -0.61
C ASN A 221 0.97 -1.21 -1.50
N PHE A 222 0.96 -1.43 -2.81
CA PHE A 222 1.51 -0.48 -3.78
C PHE A 222 0.45 0.47 -4.34
N ARG A 223 -0.85 0.19 -4.17
CA ARG A 223 -1.93 1.07 -4.59
C ARG A 223 -2.36 2.01 -3.48
N GLY A 224 -2.40 3.32 -3.81
CA GLY A 224 -2.55 4.39 -2.83
C GLY A 224 -3.98 4.58 -2.28
N ASP A 225 -5.03 4.37 -3.10
CA ASP A 225 -6.41 4.76 -2.76
C ASP A 225 -6.95 4.24 -1.41
N ARG A 226 -6.45 3.08 -0.94
CA ARG A 226 -6.80 2.47 0.35
C ARG A 226 -5.62 2.39 1.33
N SER A 227 -4.58 3.17 1.08
CA SER A 227 -3.34 3.19 1.86
C SER A 227 -3.11 4.52 2.57
N ILE A 228 -3.72 5.59 2.07
CA ILE A 228 -3.52 6.96 2.56
C ILE A 228 -3.99 7.12 4.01
N GLU A 229 -5.16 6.60 4.35
CA GLU A 229 -5.77 6.84 5.66
C GLU A 229 -4.99 6.17 6.80
N ILE A 230 -4.57 4.92 6.63
CA ILE A 230 -3.72 4.25 7.62
C ILE A 230 -2.35 4.92 7.72
N SER A 231 -1.81 5.42 6.60
CA SER A 231 -0.56 6.18 6.62
C SER A 231 -0.72 7.48 7.42
N LYS A 232 -1.83 8.22 7.22
CA LYS A 232 -2.16 9.39 8.05
C LYS A 232 -2.26 9.02 9.53
N ALA A 233 -2.87 7.87 9.87
CA ALA A 233 -2.99 7.44 11.25
C ALA A 233 -1.63 7.16 11.92
N PHE A 234 -0.63 6.68 11.18
CA PHE A 234 0.73 6.45 11.69
C PHE A 234 1.58 7.72 11.73
N GLU A 235 1.46 8.62 10.74
CA GLU A 235 2.37 9.73 10.56
C GLU A 235 1.87 11.07 11.12
N ALA A 236 0.54 11.24 11.24
CA ALA A 236 -0.03 12.48 11.79
C ALA A 236 0.31 12.63 13.27
N GLY A 237 0.64 13.87 13.64
CA GLY A 237 0.93 14.28 15.01
C GLY A 237 -0.31 14.36 15.91
N ASP A 238 -0.28 15.32 16.83
CA ASP A 238 -1.34 15.55 17.81
C ASP A 238 -2.61 16.18 17.18
N ASP A 239 -2.52 16.63 15.96
CA ASP A 239 -3.63 17.19 15.15
C ASP A 239 -4.52 16.14 14.47
N PHE A 240 -4.19 14.85 14.64
CA PHE A 240 -5.05 13.79 14.13
C PHE A 240 -6.36 13.70 14.90
N ASP A 241 -7.48 13.93 14.22
CA ASP A 241 -8.82 14.07 14.80
C ASP A 241 -9.84 13.03 14.31
N LYS A 242 -9.42 12.04 13.51
CA LYS A 242 -10.36 11.11 12.85
C LYS A 242 -10.89 10.02 13.78
N PHE A 243 -10.09 9.59 14.75
CA PHE A 243 -10.47 8.68 15.83
C PHE A 243 -9.47 8.75 16.99
N ASP A 244 -9.87 8.25 18.16
CA ASP A 244 -8.96 8.13 19.30
C ASP A 244 -7.99 6.96 19.11
N ARG A 245 -6.72 7.28 18.89
CA ARG A 245 -5.65 6.27 18.74
C ARG A 245 -5.29 5.59 20.06
N ILE A 246 -5.76 6.10 21.21
CA ILE A 246 -5.45 5.62 22.57
C ILE A 246 -3.95 5.77 22.89
N ARG A 247 -3.09 5.25 22.05
CA ARG A 247 -1.64 5.50 22.03
C ARG A 247 -1.14 5.60 20.59
N THR A 248 -0.14 6.41 20.38
CA THR A 248 0.53 6.57 19.10
C THR A 248 1.98 6.11 19.25
N PRO A 249 2.31 4.89 18.80
CA PRO A 249 3.66 4.38 18.92
C PRO A 249 4.61 5.18 18.02
N LYS A 250 5.79 5.47 18.54
CA LYS A 250 6.86 6.11 17.76
C LYS A 250 7.58 5.07 16.93
N VAL A 251 7.16 4.91 15.70
CA VAL A 251 7.66 3.91 14.75
C VAL A 251 8.39 4.56 13.58
N VAL A 252 9.23 3.80 12.90
CA VAL A 252 9.66 4.12 11.54
C VAL A 252 8.62 3.55 10.60
N TYR A 253 7.79 4.42 10.01
CA TYR A 253 6.73 4.01 9.07
C TYR A 253 7.17 4.22 7.64
N ALA A 254 6.85 3.27 6.75
CA ALA A 254 7.03 3.42 5.32
C ALA A 254 5.88 2.75 4.55
N GLY A 255 5.48 3.34 3.43
CA GLY A 255 4.65 2.68 2.43
C GLY A 255 5.50 1.96 1.38
N MET A 256 4.86 1.17 0.54
CA MET A 256 5.52 0.57 -0.62
C MET A 256 5.88 1.65 -1.65
N LEU A 257 4.95 2.54 -1.94
CA LEU A 257 5.10 3.70 -2.82
C LEU A 257 4.69 4.98 -2.08
N GLU A 258 4.96 6.15 -2.66
CA GLU A 258 4.31 7.39 -2.28
C GLU A 258 2.85 7.33 -2.78
N TYR A 259 1.89 7.36 -1.85
CA TYR A 259 0.46 7.19 -2.16
C TYR A 259 -0.23 8.47 -2.57
N ASP A 260 0.28 9.59 -2.08
CA ASP A 260 -0.19 10.93 -2.40
C ASP A 260 1.03 11.86 -2.54
N GLY A 261 1.35 12.21 -3.78
CA GLY A 261 2.51 13.05 -4.10
C GLY A 261 2.28 14.53 -3.77
N ASP A 262 1.04 14.98 -3.64
CA ASP A 262 0.74 16.36 -3.26
C ASP A 262 0.88 16.57 -1.75
N LEU A 263 0.48 15.58 -0.97
CA LEU A 263 0.58 15.58 0.49
C LEU A 263 1.86 14.91 1.01
N HIS A 264 2.66 14.30 0.14
CA HIS A 264 3.84 13.52 0.49
C HIS A 264 3.54 12.43 1.53
N ILE A 265 2.51 11.61 1.24
CA ILE A 265 2.05 10.53 2.10
C ILE A 265 2.32 9.16 1.44
N PRO A 266 3.01 8.26 2.14
CA PRO A 266 3.75 8.49 3.37
C PRO A 266 5.05 9.27 3.14
N SER A 267 5.61 9.83 4.20
CA SER A 267 6.87 10.56 4.14
C SER A 267 8.08 9.69 3.75
N ARG A 268 7.95 8.36 3.93
CA ARG A 268 8.93 7.35 3.52
C ARG A 268 8.26 6.28 2.69
N TYR A 269 8.90 5.88 1.61
CA TYR A 269 8.45 4.78 0.75
C TYR A 269 9.63 3.96 0.24
N LEU A 270 9.39 2.66 0.01
CA LEU A 270 10.45 1.71 -0.34
C LEU A 270 10.84 1.79 -1.81
N VAL A 271 9.90 2.12 -2.69
CA VAL A 271 10.09 2.18 -4.13
C VAL A 271 9.71 3.56 -4.62
N ALA A 272 10.67 4.26 -5.22
CA ALA A 272 10.41 5.55 -5.83
C ALA A 272 9.48 5.41 -7.05
N PRO A 273 8.55 6.35 -7.26
CA PRO A 273 7.76 6.39 -8.48
C PRO A 273 8.68 6.48 -9.71
N PRO A 274 8.21 6.03 -10.89
CA PRO A 274 9.00 6.17 -12.10
C PRO A 274 9.25 7.66 -12.38
N GLU A 275 10.48 8.01 -12.69
CA GLU A 275 10.82 9.35 -13.14
C GLU A 275 10.36 9.51 -14.60
N ILE A 276 9.29 10.27 -14.80
CA ILE A 276 8.68 10.51 -16.11
C ILE A 276 9.12 11.86 -16.60
N THR A 277 10.00 11.89 -17.59
CA THR A 277 10.56 13.09 -18.23
C THR A 277 10.29 13.09 -19.72
N GLY A 278 10.53 14.21 -20.39
CA GLY A 278 10.33 14.34 -21.85
C GLY A 278 8.87 14.25 -22.24
N THR A 279 7.97 14.75 -21.40
CA THR A 279 6.54 14.79 -21.71
C THR A 279 6.23 15.78 -22.82
N MET A 280 5.06 15.63 -23.45
CA MET A 280 4.58 16.56 -24.48
C MET A 280 4.52 18.00 -23.94
N GLY A 281 4.05 18.18 -22.70
CA GLY A 281 3.98 19.49 -22.05
C GLY A 281 5.36 20.13 -21.90
N GLU A 282 6.35 19.36 -21.44
CA GLU A 282 7.74 19.81 -21.33
C GLU A 282 8.33 20.18 -22.70
N TYR A 283 8.22 19.31 -23.68
CA TYR A 283 8.73 19.54 -25.03
C TYR A 283 8.14 20.79 -25.70
N LEU A 284 6.83 21.01 -25.56
CA LEU A 284 6.15 22.17 -26.10
C LEU A 284 6.62 23.46 -25.43
N CYS A 285 6.81 23.46 -24.11
CA CYS A 285 7.40 24.61 -23.42
C CYS A 285 8.82 24.89 -23.87
N ASP A 286 9.67 23.86 -23.96
CA ASP A 286 11.08 24.03 -24.42
C ASP A 286 11.18 24.57 -25.84
N THR A 287 10.19 24.31 -26.69
CA THR A 287 10.11 24.82 -28.06
C THR A 287 9.34 26.15 -28.21
N GLY A 288 8.88 26.72 -27.08
CA GLY A 288 8.19 28.01 -27.07
C GLY A 288 6.74 27.96 -27.56
N VAL A 289 6.12 26.81 -27.55
CA VAL A 289 4.72 26.62 -27.96
C VAL A 289 3.78 26.82 -26.77
N THR A 290 2.78 27.68 -26.95
CA THR A 290 1.75 27.92 -25.96
C THR A 290 0.78 26.73 -25.86
N GLN A 291 0.38 26.38 -24.63
CA GLN A 291 -0.49 25.27 -24.32
C GLN A 291 -1.71 25.75 -23.53
N TYR A 292 -2.83 25.05 -23.73
CA TYR A 292 -4.06 25.31 -23.01
C TYR A 292 -4.68 24.01 -22.55
N ALA A 293 -4.61 23.74 -21.24
CA ALA A 293 -5.22 22.59 -20.59
C ALA A 293 -6.52 23.02 -19.92
N ILE A 294 -7.63 22.40 -20.30
CA ILE A 294 -8.95 22.72 -19.75
C ILE A 294 -9.70 21.46 -19.41
N SER A 295 -10.29 21.40 -18.23
CA SER A 295 -11.13 20.27 -17.80
C SER A 295 -12.03 20.64 -16.63
N GLU A 296 -13.03 19.79 -16.37
CA GLU A 296 -13.84 19.81 -15.16
C GLU A 296 -13.05 19.24 -13.97
N THR A 297 -13.57 19.40 -12.75
CA THR A 297 -12.88 19.10 -11.50
C THR A 297 -12.26 17.70 -11.45
N GLN A 298 -13.02 16.65 -11.82
CA GLN A 298 -12.56 15.27 -11.70
C GLN A 298 -11.52 14.87 -12.75
N LYS A 299 -11.43 15.64 -13.84
CA LYS A 299 -10.52 15.37 -14.95
C LYS A 299 -9.36 16.37 -15.07
N TYR A 300 -9.34 17.39 -14.22
CA TYR A 300 -8.28 18.40 -14.25
C TYR A 300 -6.88 17.80 -14.08
N GLY A 301 -6.70 16.92 -13.09
CA GLY A 301 -5.45 16.20 -12.90
C GLY A 301 -5.04 15.29 -14.07
N HIS A 302 -6.00 14.84 -14.89
CA HIS A 302 -5.70 14.01 -16.04
C HIS A 302 -5.02 14.78 -17.16
N VAL A 303 -5.45 16.02 -17.40
CA VAL A 303 -4.92 16.88 -18.48
C VAL A 303 -3.75 17.79 -18.03
N THR A 304 -3.42 17.76 -16.75
CA THR A 304 -2.31 18.50 -16.16
C THR A 304 -1.29 17.57 -15.52
N TYR A 305 -1.59 17.03 -14.34
CA TYR A 305 -0.68 16.24 -13.52
C TYR A 305 -0.24 14.94 -14.22
N PHE A 306 -1.19 14.04 -14.57
CA PHE A 306 -0.84 12.77 -15.21
C PHE A 306 -0.25 12.95 -16.61
N TRP A 307 -0.79 13.91 -17.39
CA TRP A 307 -0.27 14.23 -18.70
C TRP A 307 1.18 14.70 -18.68
N ASN A 308 1.55 15.40 -17.61
CA ASN A 308 2.89 15.90 -17.38
C ASN A 308 3.79 14.96 -16.56
N GLY A 309 3.45 13.66 -16.52
CA GLY A 309 4.31 12.65 -15.89
C GLY A 309 4.27 12.66 -14.36
N ASN A 310 3.09 12.85 -13.77
CA ASN A 310 2.87 12.98 -12.32
C ASN A 310 3.59 14.22 -11.73
N ARG A 311 3.74 15.25 -12.52
CA ARG A 311 4.34 16.52 -12.09
C ARG A 311 3.25 17.52 -11.73
N SER A 312 3.31 18.04 -10.52
CA SER A 312 2.50 19.18 -10.08
C SER A 312 3.02 20.50 -10.66
N GLY A 313 2.09 21.39 -10.99
CA GLY A 313 2.41 22.71 -11.52
C GLY A 313 2.75 22.73 -13.00
N LYS A 314 2.98 23.92 -13.51
CA LYS A 314 3.31 24.19 -14.91
C LYS A 314 4.81 24.03 -15.16
N PHE A 315 5.18 23.72 -16.40
CA PHE A 315 6.56 23.85 -16.87
C PHE A 315 6.93 25.33 -17.12
N SER A 316 5.94 26.12 -17.58
CA SER A 316 6.13 27.55 -17.84
C SER A 316 4.87 28.36 -17.52
N GLU A 317 4.98 29.34 -16.64
CA GLU A 317 3.87 30.24 -16.31
C GLU A 317 3.41 31.08 -17.50
N GLU A 318 4.30 31.35 -18.46
CA GLU A 318 4.01 32.17 -19.64
C GLU A 318 3.39 31.38 -20.80
N LEU A 319 3.76 30.08 -20.92
CA LEU A 319 3.38 29.25 -22.06
C LEU A 319 2.22 28.31 -21.77
N GLU A 320 1.91 28.06 -20.49
CA GLU A 320 0.84 27.14 -20.10
C GLU A 320 -0.34 27.86 -19.42
N THR A 321 -1.50 27.70 -20.00
CA THR A 321 -2.77 28.09 -19.36
C THR A 321 -3.54 26.87 -18.95
N CYS A 322 -3.77 26.70 -17.65
CA CYS A 322 -4.56 25.62 -17.09
C CYS A 322 -5.88 26.17 -16.55
N LEU A 323 -7.00 25.74 -17.11
CA LEU A 323 -8.33 26.20 -16.72
C LEU A 323 -9.14 25.04 -16.16
N LEU A 324 -9.51 25.18 -14.89
CA LEU A 324 -10.53 24.36 -14.26
C LEU A 324 -11.87 25.04 -14.45
N TYR A 325 -12.83 24.36 -15.07
CA TYR A 325 -14.20 24.87 -15.11
C TYR A 325 -15.12 23.96 -14.31
N THR A 326 -16.03 24.57 -13.57
CA THR A 326 -17.17 23.91 -12.97
C THR A 326 -18.35 24.12 -13.90
N SER A 327 -18.89 23.05 -14.50
CA SER A 327 -20.11 23.18 -15.29
C SER A 327 -21.32 22.93 -14.38
N ASP A 328 -22.31 23.79 -14.49
CA ASP A 328 -23.64 23.54 -13.88
C ASP A 328 -24.37 22.37 -14.57
N ALA A 329 -23.79 21.80 -15.64
CA ALA A 329 -24.35 20.70 -16.41
C ALA A 329 -24.21 19.31 -15.76
N ALA A 330 -23.59 19.21 -14.59
CA ALA A 330 -23.55 17.96 -13.84
C ALA A 330 -24.78 17.76 -12.92
N ASP A 331 -25.66 18.77 -12.83
CA ASP A 331 -26.87 18.76 -12.02
C ASP A 331 -28.16 18.60 -12.87
N GLU A 332 -28.06 18.31 -14.18
CA GLU A 332 -29.22 17.98 -15.02
C GLU A 332 -29.32 16.48 -15.31
#